data_1d1826d3d0efe8d9544d999f980d4d2d
#
_entry.id   1d1826d3d0efe8d9544d999f980d4d2d
#
_cell.length_a   1.000
_cell.length_b   1.000
_cell.length_c   1.000
_cell.angle_alpha   90.00
_cell.angle_beta   90.00
_cell.angle_gamma   90.00
#
_symmetry.space_group_name_H-M   'P 1'
#
loop_
_entity.id
_entity.type
_entity.pdbx_description
1 polymer ?
#
loop_
_entity_poly.entity_id
_entity_poly.type
_entity_poly.pdbx_seq_one_letter_code
_entity_poly.pdbx_strand_id
1 'polypeptide(L)'
;GQRRYVESLSAYARQFLNQMQKPDVDEIEGLSPAISIDQKSRSSNPRSTVATITEIYDYLRVLYARIGRPHCLVCGREISKLSTDEMIGFISERAAAASAKDSLRVLAPVVRGRKGEYYQLLYDALGKGFSEARIDGEMKSLRERVVLSKRKVHDIDLLVDTIPISELSSTMWSDDAAMRLREAVERSLEESEGLVKIVIDEEEKLLSSKYSCPYDGFSYPEVEPRLFSFNSPYGACPECNGLGTKHFFGSDPCPVCHGSRLREEALQVKVCGKNIVEFSSMVIGEAKAFLDTAALDDRERAIAAVVLKEIGNRLAFLLDVGLDYLSLDRRANTLSGGESQRIRLASQLGSRLVGALYVLDEPTIGLHPRDNDRLIKTLIELRNLGNTIIVVEHDEDTIFASDYIVDIGPKAGVHGGEVIVSGFLEDLLTAKENVSKSLTLSYLRGESVIPIP
;
A
#
# COMPACT_ATOMS: atom_id res chain seq x y z
N GLY A 1 27.62 7.25 13.59
CA GLY A 1 27.18 6.82 12.26
C GLY A 1 25.90 6.03 12.33
N GLN A 2 25.94 4.80 12.81
CA GLN A 2 24.80 3.85 12.79
C GLN A 2 23.53 4.35 13.51
N ARG A 3 23.66 5.12 14.58
CA ARG A 3 22.52 5.76 15.26
C ARG A 3 21.80 6.78 14.35
N ARG A 4 22.53 7.60 13.59
CA ARG A 4 21.95 8.53 12.61
C ARG A 4 21.21 7.77 11.50
N TYR A 5 21.76 6.64 11.07
CA TYR A 5 21.09 5.75 10.11
C TYR A 5 19.78 5.19 10.67
N VAL A 6 19.80 4.69 11.92
CA VAL A 6 18.58 4.19 12.59
C VAL A 6 17.52 5.28 12.75
N GLU A 7 17.93 6.51 13.05
CA GLU A 7 17.04 7.67 13.16
C GLU A 7 16.42 8.09 11.82
N SER A 8 17.07 7.77 10.68
CA SER A 8 16.56 8.04 9.33
C SER A 8 15.56 6.97 8.82
N LEU A 9 15.49 5.81 9.48
CA LEU A 9 14.56 4.75 9.11
C LEU A 9 13.11 5.10 9.47
N SER A 10 12.16 4.44 8.80
CA SER A 10 10.74 4.59 9.10
C SER A 10 10.42 4.30 10.57
N ALA A 11 9.37 4.90 11.11
CA ALA A 11 8.95 4.69 12.50
C ALA A 11 8.69 3.20 12.81
N TYR A 12 8.25 2.44 11.81
CA TYR A 12 8.03 1.00 11.89
C TYR A 12 9.37 0.23 12.01
N ALA A 13 10.35 0.52 11.16
CA ALA A 13 11.66 -0.13 11.21
C ALA A 13 12.40 0.16 12.53
N ARG A 14 12.23 1.37 13.09
CA ARG A 14 12.80 1.75 14.39
C ARG A 14 12.28 0.94 15.57
N GLN A 15 11.05 0.43 15.52
CA GLN A 15 10.46 -0.38 16.60
C GLN A 15 11.15 -1.74 16.78
N PHE A 16 11.82 -2.25 15.75
CA PHE A 16 12.53 -3.54 15.77
C PHE A 16 14.02 -3.43 16.09
N LEU A 17 14.53 -2.20 16.16
CA LEU A 17 15.93 -1.96 16.48
C LEU A 17 16.04 -1.53 17.95
N ASN A 18 16.81 -2.27 18.72
CA ASN A 18 17.12 -1.92 20.09
C ASN A 18 17.70 -0.49 20.12
N GLN A 19 17.24 0.34 21.07
CA GLN A 19 17.83 1.65 21.28
C GLN A 19 19.32 1.48 21.55
N MET A 20 20.17 1.90 20.61
CA MET A 20 21.60 1.88 20.79
C MET A 20 21.96 2.84 21.93
N GLN A 21 22.63 2.33 22.94
CA GLN A 21 23.17 3.15 24.01
C GLN A 21 24.12 4.19 23.42
N LYS A 22 24.09 5.39 23.98
CA LYS A 22 25.09 6.41 23.63
C LYS A 22 26.46 5.87 24.04
N PRO A 23 27.47 5.90 23.13
CA PRO A 23 28.83 5.60 23.52
C PRO A 23 29.28 6.61 24.58
N ASP A 24 30.08 6.14 25.51
CA ASP A 24 30.71 6.98 26.57
C ASP A 24 31.91 7.69 25.97
N VAL A 25 31.62 8.78 25.23
CA VAL A 25 32.62 9.63 24.57
C VAL A 25 32.16 11.07 24.63
N ASP A 26 33.12 11.99 24.77
CA ASP A 26 32.84 13.42 24.86
C ASP A 26 32.34 13.95 23.50
N GLU A 27 33.03 13.61 22.42
CA GLU A 27 32.70 14.07 21.07
C GLU A 27 33.08 13.02 20.00
N ILE A 28 32.27 12.91 18.96
CA ILE A 28 32.55 12.10 17.75
C ILE A 28 32.19 12.92 16.52
N GLU A 29 33.21 13.34 15.76
CA GLU A 29 33.06 14.05 14.50
C GLU A 29 33.49 13.19 13.29
N GLY A 30 32.99 13.53 12.09
CA GLY A 30 33.43 12.96 10.83
C GLY A 30 32.97 11.54 10.52
N LEU A 31 32.17 10.91 11.38
CA LEU A 31 31.64 9.56 11.11
C LEU A 31 30.37 9.62 10.25
N SER A 32 30.51 9.18 9.00
CA SER A 32 29.35 8.88 8.14
C SER A 32 28.61 7.63 8.63
N PRO A 33 27.27 7.56 8.49
CA PRO A 33 26.55 6.33 8.69
C PRO A 33 27.02 5.31 7.63
N ALA A 34 27.54 4.17 8.08
CA ALA A 34 28.00 3.11 7.19
C ALA A 34 26.90 2.09 6.92
N ILE A 35 26.68 1.78 5.66
CA ILE A 35 25.70 0.82 5.16
C ILE A 35 26.46 -0.25 4.38
N SER A 36 26.52 -1.46 4.95
CA SER A 36 27.08 -2.62 4.25
C SER A 36 25.99 -3.39 3.52
N ILE A 37 26.22 -3.68 2.25
CA ILE A 37 25.31 -4.43 1.39
C ILE A 37 26.02 -5.72 0.95
N ASP A 38 25.94 -6.74 1.80
CA ASP A 38 26.55 -8.04 1.57
C ASP A 38 25.69 -8.96 0.71
N GLN A 39 26.34 -9.89 -0.01
CA GLN A 39 25.70 -10.99 -0.72
C GLN A 39 25.04 -12.03 0.20
N LYS A 40 25.59 -12.28 1.39
CA LYS A 40 25.27 -13.46 2.22
C LYS A 40 24.03 -13.31 3.10
N SER A 41 23.52 -12.11 3.32
CA SER A 41 22.42 -11.90 4.25
C SER A 41 21.06 -12.15 3.60
N ARG A 42 20.65 -13.43 3.49
CA ARG A 42 19.28 -13.80 3.11
C ARG A 42 18.31 -13.51 4.27
N SER A 43 17.17 -12.92 3.96
CA SER A 43 16.11 -12.81 4.96
C SER A 43 15.56 -14.20 5.28
N SER A 44 15.63 -14.59 6.55
CA SER A 44 15.04 -15.85 7.03
C SER A 44 13.53 -15.73 7.31
N ASN A 45 12.98 -14.52 7.23
CA ASN A 45 11.56 -14.30 7.50
C ASN A 45 10.69 -14.71 6.29
N PRO A 46 9.87 -15.77 6.40
CA PRO A 46 9.05 -16.27 5.29
C PRO A 46 7.92 -15.29 4.88
N ARG A 47 7.66 -14.25 5.68
CA ARG A 47 6.68 -13.22 5.38
C ARG A 47 7.23 -12.09 4.52
N SER A 48 8.55 -11.93 4.44
CA SER A 48 9.18 -10.87 3.66
C SER A 48 9.09 -11.14 2.16
N THR A 49 8.73 -10.13 1.38
CA THR A 49 8.67 -10.12 -0.08
C THR A 49 9.46 -8.95 -0.64
N VAL A 50 9.69 -8.92 -1.95
CA VAL A 50 10.30 -7.77 -2.63
C VAL A 50 9.57 -6.48 -2.25
N ALA A 51 8.24 -6.46 -2.36
CA ALA A 51 7.42 -5.29 -2.03
C ALA A 51 7.56 -4.83 -0.56
N THR A 52 7.77 -5.76 0.38
CA THR A 52 7.91 -5.38 1.81
C THR A 52 9.32 -4.88 2.14
N ILE A 53 10.36 -5.43 1.50
CA ILE A 53 11.75 -4.98 1.71
C ILE A 53 11.95 -3.59 1.12
N THR A 54 11.30 -3.29 0.00
CA THR A 54 11.36 -2.00 -0.69
C THR A 54 10.37 -0.97 -0.16
N GLU A 55 9.62 -1.31 0.88
CA GLU A 55 8.52 -0.49 1.44
C GLU A 55 7.38 -0.18 0.46
N ILE A 56 7.42 -0.70 -0.76
CA ILE A 56 6.36 -0.50 -1.77
C ILE A 56 5.01 -0.99 -1.21
N TYR A 57 5.00 -2.12 -0.48
CA TYR A 57 3.78 -2.68 0.09
C TYR A 57 3.13 -1.74 1.11
N ASP A 58 3.90 -1.00 1.89
CA ASP A 58 3.37 -0.06 2.87
C ASP A 58 2.70 1.14 2.18
N TYR A 59 3.27 1.62 1.09
CA TYR A 59 2.62 2.64 0.25
C TYR A 59 1.39 2.11 -0.48
N LEU A 60 1.41 0.86 -0.98
CA LEU A 60 0.23 0.23 -1.57
C LEU A 60 -0.93 0.15 -0.57
N ARG A 61 -0.68 -0.24 0.66
CA ARG A 61 -1.70 -0.26 1.71
C ARG A 61 -2.36 1.10 1.91
N VAL A 62 -1.57 2.17 1.88
CA VAL A 62 -2.09 3.54 1.96
C VAL A 62 -2.88 3.91 0.70
N LEU A 63 -2.38 3.55 -0.48
CA LEU A 63 -3.05 3.79 -1.75
C LEU A 63 -4.44 3.14 -1.79
N TYR A 64 -4.51 1.84 -1.49
CA TYR A 64 -5.77 1.08 -1.48
C TYR A 64 -6.75 1.58 -0.41
N ALA A 65 -6.25 2.05 0.73
CA ALA A 65 -7.10 2.64 1.77
C ALA A 65 -7.65 4.02 1.38
N ARG A 66 -6.94 4.79 0.54
CA ARG A 66 -7.30 6.17 0.19
C ARG A 66 -8.20 6.27 -1.04
N ILE A 67 -7.90 5.50 -2.08
CA ILE A 67 -8.60 5.55 -3.37
C ILE A 67 -9.14 4.19 -3.83
N GLY A 68 -8.97 3.15 -3.03
CA GLY A 68 -9.51 1.83 -3.35
C GLY A 68 -11.04 1.81 -3.29
N ARG A 69 -11.67 1.19 -4.30
CA ARG A 69 -13.12 1.05 -4.42
C ARG A 69 -13.53 -0.33 -3.93
N PRO A 70 -14.22 -0.43 -2.78
CA PRO A 70 -14.71 -1.69 -2.26
C PRO A 70 -15.82 -2.27 -3.13
N HIS A 71 -15.83 -3.60 -3.29
CA HIS A 71 -16.89 -4.32 -3.98
C HIS A 71 -17.53 -5.32 -3.03
N CYS A 72 -18.82 -5.49 -3.13
CA CYS A 72 -19.57 -6.40 -2.29
C CYS A 72 -19.13 -7.86 -2.47
N LEU A 73 -18.90 -8.57 -1.38
CA LEU A 73 -18.55 -10.01 -1.41
C LEU A 73 -19.67 -10.88 -1.96
N VAL A 74 -20.93 -10.45 -1.84
CA VAL A 74 -22.10 -11.24 -2.23
C VAL A 74 -22.51 -10.97 -3.68
N CYS A 75 -22.68 -9.69 -4.05
CA CYS A 75 -23.19 -9.32 -5.38
C CYS A 75 -22.15 -8.73 -6.33
N GLY A 76 -20.90 -8.52 -5.87
CA GLY A 76 -19.79 -8.00 -6.68
C GLY A 76 -19.88 -6.53 -7.07
N ARG A 77 -20.94 -5.80 -6.67
CA ARG A 77 -21.13 -4.39 -7.00
C ARG A 77 -20.21 -3.49 -6.19
N GLU A 78 -19.82 -2.38 -6.77
CA GLU A 78 -19.06 -1.36 -6.07
C GLU A 78 -19.89 -0.78 -4.92
N ILE A 79 -19.24 -0.58 -3.77
CA ILE A 79 -19.82 0.00 -2.56
C ILE A 79 -19.18 1.37 -2.34
N SER A 80 -19.99 2.41 -2.34
CA SER A 80 -19.56 3.77 -2.02
C SER A 80 -19.96 4.17 -0.61
N LYS A 81 -19.08 4.92 0.05
CA LYS A 81 -19.40 5.67 1.25
C LYS A 81 -19.79 7.07 0.81
N LEU A 82 -21.02 7.48 1.13
CA LEU A 82 -21.52 8.80 0.80
C LEU A 82 -21.44 9.72 2.02
N SER A 83 -20.94 10.93 1.85
CA SER A 83 -21.13 12.01 2.81
C SER A 83 -22.60 12.48 2.83
N THR A 84 -23.02 13.16 3.87
CA THR A 84 -24.37 13.73 3.95
C THR A 84 -24.69 14.63 2.75
N ASP A 85 -23.73 15.45 2.30
CA ASP A 85 -23.91 16.33 1.15
C ASP A 85 -24.04 15.55 -0.18
N GLU A 86 -23.27 14.49 -0.36
CA GLU A 86 -23.39 13.59 -1.52
C GLU A 86 -24.72 12.83 -1.51
N MET A 87 -25.23 12.43 -0.33
CA MET A 87 -26.56 11.82 -0.20
C MET A 87 -27.67 12.80 -0.58
N ILE A 88 -27.58 14.04 -0.09
CA ILE A 88 -28.53 15.10 -0.43
C ILE A 88 -28.49 15.39 -1.93
N GLY A 89 -27.31 15.50 -2.54
CA GLY A 89 -27.15 15.66 -3.99
C GLY A 89 -27.82 14.53 -4.78
N PHE A 90 -27.57 13.29 -4.40
CA PHE A 90 -28.18 12.10 -5.00
C PHE A 90 -29.71 12.10 -4.88
N ILE A 91 -30.24 12.43 -3.69
CA ILE A 91 -31.69 12.52 -3.44
C ILE A 91 -32.29 13.62 -4.29
N SER A 92 -31.62 14.78 -4.41
CA SER A 92 -32.04 15.92 -5.21
C SER A 92 -32.17 15.59 -6.69
N GLU A 93 -31.20 14.96 -7.27
CA GLU A 93 -31.20 14.51 -8.68
C GLU A 93 -32.41 13.60 -8.95
N ARG A 94 -32.66 12.66 -8.04
CA ARG A 94 -33.81 11.74 -8.18
C ARG A 94 -35.14 12.43 -7.99
N ALA A 95 -35.25 13.33 -7.02
CA ALA A 95 -36.47 14.13 -6.81
C ALA A 95 -36.78 15.00 -8.02
N ALA A 96 -35.77 15.58 -8.67
CA ALA A 96 -35.94 16.36 -9.90
C ALA A 96 -36.43 15.53 -11.10
N ALA A 97 -36.13 14.23 -11.13
CA ALA A 97 -36.61 13.31 -12.17
C ALA A 97 -38.00 12.70 -11.87
N ALA A 98 -38.49 12.81 -10.64
CA ALA A 98 -39.77 12.25 -10.21
C ALA A 98 -40.96 13.19 -10.51
N SER A 99 -42.21 12.67 -10.44
CA SER A 99 -43.39 13.47 -10.64
C SER A 99 -43.64 14.40 -9.45
N ALA A 100 -44.05 15.63 -9.72
CA ALA A 100 -44.41 16.61 -8.66
C ALA A 100 -45.57 16.17 -7.75
N LYS A 101 -46.30 15.10 -8.13
CA LYS A 101 -47.39 14.52 -7.32
C LYS A 101 -46.87 13.50 -6.31
N ASP A 102 -45.65 13.03 -6.46
CA ASP A 102 -45.05 12.03 -5.60
C ASP A 102 -44.53 12.64 -4.29
N SER A 103 -44.14 11.77 -3.37
CA SER A 103 -43.52 12.16 -2.13
C SER A 103 -42.24 11.34 -1.89
N LEU A 104 -41.21 12.02 -1.39
CA LEU A 104 -40.03 11.39 -0.85
C LEU A 104 -40.29 10.96 0.59
N ARG A 105 -40.18 9.68 0.88
CA ARG A 105 -40.12 9.17 2.24
C ARG A 105 -38.67 8.87 2.63
N VAL A 106 -38.27 9.46 3.76
CA VAL A 106 -36.94 9.21 4.37
C VAL A 106 -37.15 8.28 5.55
N LEU A 107 -36.49 7.14 5.51
CA LEU A 107 -36.64 6.05 6.46
C LEU A 107 -35.30 5.71 7.09
N ALA A 108 -35.29 5.39 8.40
CA ALA A 108 -34.13 4.88 9.13
C ALA A 108 -34.26 3.35 9.31
N PRO A 109 -33.45 2.53 8.60
CA PRO A 109 -33.52 1.08 8.68
C PRO A 109 -32.81 0.56 9.95
N VAL A 110 -33.56 0.39 11.04
CA VAL A 110 -33.03 0.00 12.37
C VAL A 110 -32.92 -1.52 12.58
N VAL A 111 -33.75 -2.31 11.86
CA VAL A 111 -33.66 -3.77 11.87
C VAL A 111 -33.69 -4.29 10.43
N ARG A 112 -32.74 -5.16 10.09
CA ARG A 112 -32.59 -5.70 8.74
C ARG A 112 -32.38 -7.21 8.82
N GLY A 113 -33.40 -7.98 8.37
CA GLY A 113 -33.33 -9.42 8.24
C GLY A 113 -33.02 -10.16 9.55
N ARG A 114 -33.49 -9.68 10.72
CA ARG A 114 -33.18 -10.27 12.02
C ARG A 114 -34.44 -10.79 12.74
N LYS A 115 -34.26 -11.90 13.45
CA LYS A 115 -35.33 -12.45 14.31
C LYS A 115 -35.40 -11.68 15.63
N GLY A 116 -36.61 -11.43 16.11
CA GLY A 116 -36.83 -10.74 17.39
C GLY A 116 -38.23 -10.19 17.55
N GLU A 117 -38.62 -9.83 18.76
CA GLU A 117 -39.92 -9.22 19.08
C GLU A 117 -39.91 -7.70 18.96
N TYR A 118 -38.75 -7.06 19.08
CA TYR A 118 -38.44 -5.62 18.93
C TYR A 118 -39.39 -4.66 19.68
N TYR A 119 -40.11 -5.11 20.67
CA TYR A 119 -41.07 -4.31 21.42
C TYR A 119 -40.38 -3.08 22.05
N GLN A 120 -39.26 -3.29 22.74
CA GLN A 120 -38.53 -2.18 23.38
C GLN A 120 -38.03 -1.15 22.36
N LEU A 121 -37.49 -1.59 21.24
CA LEU A 121 -37.01 -0.71 20.17
C LEU A 121 -38.13 0.17 19.62
N LEU A 122 -39.30 -0.42 19.35
CA LEU A 122 -40.45 0.34 18.84
C LEU A 122 -41.00 1.30 19.88
N TYR A 123 -41.01 0.91 21.18
CA TYR A 123 -41.41 1.79 22.29
C TYR A 123 -40.44 2.97 22.45
N ASP A 124 -39.13 2.71 22.41
CA ASP A 124 -38.10 3.74 22.50
C ASP A 124 -38.17 4.71 21.28
N ALA A 125 -38.44 4.18 20.08
CA ALA A 125 -38.66 4.99 18.88
C ALA A 125 -39.88 5.92 19.03
N LEU A 126 -40.99 5.43 19.58
CA LEU A 126 -42.14 6.27 19.88
C LEU A 126 -41.79 7.38 20.89
N GLY A 127 -40.98 7.06 21.91
CA GLY A 127 -40.47 8.03 22.89
C GLY A 127 -39.58 9.11 22.27
N LYS A 128 -38.85 8.78 21.22
CA LYS A 128 -38.02 9.70 20.42
C LYS A 128 -38.85 10.53 19.40
N GLY A 129 -40.17 10.31 19.33
CA GLY A 129 -41.09 11.08 18.48
C GLY A 129 -41.37 10.50 17.10
N PHE A 130 -40.94 9.25 16.81
CA PHE A 130 -41.36 8.55 15.60
C PHE A 130 -42.82 8.09 15.74
N SER A 131 -43.66 8.43 14.80
CA SER A 131 -45.09 8.07 14.83
C SER A 131 -45.40 6.81 14.04
N GLU A 132 -44.59 6.50 13.04
CA GLU A 132 -44.80 5.41 12.09
C GLU A 132 -43.51 4.67 11.77
N ALA A 133 -43.66 3.39 11.45
CA ALA A 133 -42.58 2.56 10.95
C ALA A 133 -43.07 1.65 9.84
N ARG A 134 -42.20 1.36 8.87
CA ARG A 134 -42.45 0.32 7.90
C ARG A 134 -41.90 -1.00 8.45
N ILE A 135 -42.78 -1.94 8.69
CA ILE A 135 -42.44 -3.26 9.27
C ILE A 135 -42.83 -4.34 8.27
N ASP A 136 -41.84 -5.12 7.84
CA ASP A 136 -42.02 -6.18 6.87
C ASP A 136 -42.71 -5.71 5.57
N GLY A 137 -42.42 -4.47 5.14
CA GLY A 137 -42.99 -3.82 3.96
C GLY A 137 -44.26 -3.01 4.19
N GLU A 138 -44.94 -3.16 5.33
CA GLU A 138 -46.18 -2.47 5.66
C GLU A 138 -45.96 -1.27 6.59
N MET A 139 -46.56 -0.11 6.28
CA MET A 139 -46.57 1.05 7.17
C MET A 139 -47.48 0.78 8.37
N LYS A 140 -46.98 0.96 9.59
CA LYS A 140 -47.70 0.76 10.85
C LYS A 140 -47.52 1.96 11.78
N SER A 141 -48.60 2.36 12.43
CA SER A 141 -48.53 3.37 13.48
C SER A 141 -47.90 2.79 14.74
N LEU A 142 -46.86 3.44 15.27
CA LEU A 142 -46.25 3.07 16.54
C LEU A 142 -47.08 3.41 17.78
N ARG A 143 -48.16 4.17 17.59
CA ARG A 143 -49.18 4.47 18.65
C ARG A 143 -50.09 3.27 18.87
N GLU A 144 -50.15 2.36 17.94
CA GLU A 144 -50.89 1.11 18.07
C GLU A 144 -49.97 -0.01 18.56
N ARG A 145 -50.56 -1.02 19.18
CA ARG A 145 -49.78 -2.16 19.68
C ARG A 145 -49.32 -3.02 18.53
N VAL A 146 -48.01 -2.95 18.22
CA VAL A 146 -47.36 -3.82 17.25
C VAL A 146 -46.84 -5.08 17.96
N VAL A 147 -47.27 -6.26 17.47
CA VAL A 147 -46.82 -7.54 18.01
C VAL A 147 -46.05 -8.29 16.90
N LEU A 148 -44.77 -8.51 17.13
CA LEU A 148 -43.90 -9.21 16.19
C LEU A 148 -43.52 -10.59 16.73
N SER A 149 -43.36 -11.56 15.82
CA SER A 149 -43.03 -12.94 16.21
C SER A 149 -41.51 -13.07 16.45
N LYS A 150 -41.10 -13.49 17.63
CA LYS A 150 -39.71 -13.77 17.99
C LYS A 150 -39.01 -14.77 17.02
N ARG A 151 -39.75 -15.63 16.35
CA ARG A 151 -39.22 -16.70 15.48
C ARG A 151 -39.13 -16.28 14.01
N LYS A 152 -39.81 -15.23 13.60
CA LYS A 152 -39.76 -14.69 12.22
C LYS A 152 -38.65 -13.69 12.06
N VAL A 153 -38.17 -13.57 10.85
CA VAL A 153 -37.25 -12.52 10.42
C VAL A 153 -38.06 -11.28 10.16
N HIS A 154 -37.58 -10.12 10.60
CA HIS A 154 -38.23 -8.83 10.47
C HIS A 154 -37.29 -7.79 9.86
N ASP A 155 -37.87 -6.87 9.08
CA ASP A 155 -37.27 -5.65 8.61
C ASP A 155 -38.06 -4.47 9.20
N ILE A 156 -37.38 -3.51 9.86
CA ILE A 156 -38.01 -2.38 10.51
C ILE A 156 -37.29 -1.10 10.07
N ASP A 157 -38.03 -0.23 9.38
CA ASP A 157 -37.57 1.08 8.97
C ASP A 157 -38.42 2.15 9.67
N LEU A 158 -37.85 3.00 10.52
CA LEU A 158 -38.56 4.12 11.16
C LEU A 158 -38.80 5.22 10.12
N LEU A 159 -40.03 5.73 10.00
CA LEU A 159 -40.34 6.86 9.14
C LEU A 159 -39.83 8.14 9.80
N VAL A 160 -38.83 8.77 9.19
CA VAL A 160 -38.22 10.00 9.66
C VAL A 160 -39.03 11.22 9.18
N ASP A 161 -39.30 11.27 7.86
CA ASP A 161 -40.06 12.35 7.25
C ASP A 161 -40.68 11.91 5.90
N THR A 162 -41.75 12.67 5.50
CA THR A 162 -42.37 12.54 4.18
C THR A 162 -42.41 13.94 3.56
N ILE A 163 -41.63 14.17 2.50
CA ILE A 163 -41.44 15.45 1.85
C ILE A 163 -42.12 15.41 0.47
N PRO A 164 -43.08 16.26 0.14
CA PRO A 164 -43.67 16.34 -1.20
C PRO A 164 -42.58 16.70 -2.23
N ILE A 165 -42.57 16.00 -3.38
CA ILE A 165 -41.60 16.29 -4.46
C ILE A 165 -41.77 17.69 -5.01
N SER A 166 -43.00 18.25 -4.95
CA SER A 166 -43.27 19.65 -5.33
C SER A 166 -42.45 20.68 -4.54
N GLU A 167 -42.07 20.38 -3.30
CA GLU A 167 -41.21 21.23 -2.47
C GLU A 167 -39.72 21.13 -2.87
N LEU A 168 -39.33 20.00 -3.50
CA LEU A 168 -37.96 19.68 -3.90
C LEU A 168 -37.69 19.90 -5.40
N SER A 169 -38.73 20.11 -6.24
CA SER A 169 -38.62 20.17 -7.70
C SER A 169 -38.53 21.57 -8.30
N SER A 170 -38.56 22.63 -7.50
CA SER A 170 -38.35 23.99 -8.00
C SER A 170 -36.88 24.23 -8.36
N THR A 171 -36.61 24.97 -9.43
CA THR A 171 -35.27 25.36 -9.91
C THR A 171 -34.41 26.11 -8.87
N MET A 172 -35.02 26.53 -7.78
CA MET A 172 -34.37 26.98 -6.55
C MET A 172 -35.10 26.32 -5.38
N TRP A 173 -34.47 25.39 -4.72
CA TRP A 173 -34.95 24.85 -3.45
C TRP A 173 -35.17 26.01 -2.49
N SER A 174 -36.33 26.03 -1.78
CA SER A 174 -36.39 26.91 -0.64
C SER A 174 -35.35 26.46 0.38
N ASP A 175 -34.67 27.41 1.03
CA ASP A 175 -33.68 27.08 2.08
C ASP A 175 -34.31 26.16 3.15
N ASP A 176 -35.61 26.31 3.40
CA ASP A 176 -36.39 25.49 4.34
C ASP A 176 -36.52 24.04 3.89
N ALA A 177 -36.77 23.76 2.58
CA ALA A 177 -36.86 22.37 2.07
C ALA A 177 -35.52 21.67 2.07
N ALA A 178 -34.45 22.39 1.72
CA ALA A 178 -33.07 21.88 1.78
C ALA A 178 -32.67 21.54 3.23
N MET A 179 -33.00 22.41 4.17
CA MET A 179 -32.71 22.21 5.60
C MET A 179 -33.51 21.02 6.14
N ARG A 180 -34.81 20.93 5.81
CA ARG A 180 -35.66 19.81 6.22
C ARG A 180 -35.16 18.46 5.71
N LEU A 181 -34.73 18.40 4.44
CA LEU A 181 -34.13 17.18 3.90
C LEU A 181 -32.83 16.81 4.62
N ARG A 182 -31.96 17.80 4.90
CA ARG A 182 -30.71 17.57 5.63
C ARG A 182 -31.00 17.02 7.02
N GLU A 183 -31.90 17.60 7.77
CA GLU A 183 -32.28 17.14 9.11
C GLU A 183 -32.86 15.72 9.07
N ALA A 184 -33.67 15.40 8.07
CA ALA A 184 -34.23 14.07 7.90
C ALA A 184 -33.12 13.02 7.59
N VAL A 185 -32.16 13.36 6.73
CA VAL A 185 -31.01 12.48 6.41
C VAL A 185 -30.14 12.28 7.65
N GLU A 186 -29.76 13.36 8.35
CA GLU A 186 -28.90 13.29 9.54
C GLU A 186 -29.57 12.47 10.64
N ARG A 187 -30.85 12.67 10.89
CA ARG A 187 -31.62 11.89 11.87
C ARG A 187 -31.72 10.41 11.50
N SER A 188 -31.89 10.10 10.20
CA SER A 188 -31.87 8.72 9.74
C SER A 188 -30.51 8.07 9.97
N LEU A 189 -29.41 8.76 9.67
CA LEU A 189 -28.04 8.29 9.89
C LEU A 189 -27.75 7.99 11.37
N GLU A 190 -28.24 8.84 12.26
CA GLU A 190 -28.08 8.67 13.71
C GLU A 190 -28.82 7.43 14.22
N GLU A 191 -30.11 7.28 13.88
CA GLU A 191 -30.95 6.19 14.38
C GLU A 191 -30.60 4.82 13.79
N SER A 192 -30.09 4.78 12.57
CA SER A 192 -29.76 3.54 11.83
C SER A 192 -28.28 3.22 11.78
N GLU A 193 -27.44 3.88 12.59
CA GLU A 193 -26.00 3.71 12.62
C GLU A 193 -25.31 3.95 11.25
N GLY A 194 -25.79 4.94 10.52
CA GLY A 194 -25.16 5.41 9.27
C GLY A 194 -25.84 4.96 7.98
N LEU A 195 -27.12 4.59 8.03
CA LEU A 195 -27.90 4.22 6.86
C LEU A 195 -29.07 5.20 6.65
N VAL A 196 -29.40 5.45 5.40
CA VAL A 196 -30.62 6.20 5.01
C VAL A 196 -31.32 5.41 3.91
N LYS A 197 -32.60 5.11 4.10
CA LYS A 197 -33.44 4.54 3.05
C LYS A 197 -34.37 5.61 2.52
N ILE A 198 -34.39 5.79 1.21
CA ILE A 198 -35.33 6.69 0.53
C ILE A 198 -36.29 5.90 -0.33
N VAL A 199 -37.52 6.37 -0.40
CA VAL A 199 -38.56 5.80 -1.25
C VAL A 199 -39.21 6.91 -2.01
N ILE A 200 -39.22 6.86 -3.36
CA ILE A 200 -39.89 7.74 -4.27
C ILE A 200 -40.64 6.86 -5.27
N ASP A 201 -41.93 7.02 -5.42
CA ASP A 201 -42.76 6.28 -6.38
C ASP A 201 -42.47 4.76 -6.36
N GLU A 202 -42.51 4.16 -5.15
CA GLU A 202 -42.22 2.74 -4.89
C GLU A 202 -40.76 2.31 -5.19
N GLU A 203 -39.94 3.17 -5.77
CA GLU A 203 -38.51 2.88 -5.95
C GLU A 203 -37.75 3.14 -4.65
N GLU A 204 -37.13 2.09 -4.13
CA GLU A 204 -36.35 2.17 -2.90
C GLU A 204 -34.86 2.26 -3.20
N LYS A 205 -34.16 3.14 -2.45
CA LYS A 205 -32.70 3.19 -2.43
C LYS A 205 -32.20 3.26 -1.00
N LEU A 206 -31.21 2.43 -0.73
CA LEU A 206 -30.48 2.46 0.54
C LEU A 206 -29.13 3.16 0.30
N LEU A 207 -28.90 4.21 1.07
CA LEU A 207 -27.67 4.99 1.07
C LEU A 207 -26.93 4.72 2.38
N SER A 208 -25.60 4.75 2.35
CA SER A 208 -24.78 4.49 3.53
C SER A 208 -23.70 5.54 3.71
N SER A 209 -23.56 6.02 4.93
CA SER A 209 -22.39 6.80 5.38
C SER A 209 -21.21 5.90 5.76
N LYS A 210 -21.43 4.58 5.78
CA LYS A 210 -20.42 3.53 5.98
C LYS A 210 -20.31 2.71 4.70
N TYR A 211 -19.24 1.94 4.56
CA TYR A 211 -19.11 1.01 3.44
C TYR A 211 -20.06 -0.18 3.62
N SER A 212 -21.28 -0.08 3.11
CA SER A 212 -22.25 -1.19 3.13
C SER A 212 -22.96 -1.33 1.78
N CYS A 213 -23.18 -2.60 1.37
CA CYS A 213 -23.90 -2.91 0.16
C CYS A 213 -25.39 -2.58 0.33
N PRO A 214 -25.98 -1.74 -0.54
CA PRO A 214 -27.39 -1.39 -0.42
C PRO A 214 -28.35 -2.54 -0.79
N TYR A 215 -27.87 -3.62 -1.44
CA TYR A 215 -28.72 -4.68 -1.96
C TYR A 215 -28.81 -5.90 -1.03
N ASP A 216 -27.69 -6.32 -0.45
CA ASP A 216 -27.63 -7.51 0.39
C ASP A 216 -27.27 -7.22 1.85
N GLY A 217 -26.97 -5.96 2.15
CA GLY A 217 -26.69 -5.50 3.51
C GLY A 217 -25.31 -5.87 4.02
N PHE A 218 -24.46 -6.41 3.16
CA PHE A 218 -23.07 -6.66 3.54
C PHE A 218 -22.41 -5.36 3.96
N SER A 219 -21.85 -5.32 5.16
CA SER A 219 -21.16 -4.16 5.70
C SER A 219 -19.66 -4.42 5.73
N TYR A 220 -18.89 -3.55 5.06
CA TYR A 220 -17.46 -3.60 5.07
C TYR A 220 -16.89 -3.22 6.44
N PRO A 221 -15.82 -3.86 6.88
CA PRO A 221 -14.99 -3.29 7.94
C PRO A 221 -14.44 -1.94 7.47
N GLU A 222 -13.98 -1.11 8.38
CA GLU A 222 -13.39 0.18 8.03
C GLU A 222 -12.22 -0.02 7.03
N VAL A 223 -12.28 0.68 5.87
CA VAL A 223 -11.26 0.56 4.83
C VAL A 223 -10.09 1.45 5.21
N GLU A 224 -9.14 0.87 5.90
CA GLU A 224 -7.94 1.53 6.41
C GLU A 224 -6.67 0.72 6.06
N PRO A 225 -5.46 1.29 6.14
CA PRO A 225 -4.23 0.57 5.75
C PRO A 225 -4.02 -0.77 6.47
N ARG A 226 -4.59 -0.95 7.68
CA ARG A 226 -4.51 -2.22 8.43
C ARG A 226 -5.29 -3.35 7.76
N LEU A 227 -6.34 -3.04 7.00
CA LEU A 227 -7.13 -4.03 6.25
C LEU A 227 -6.28 -4.78 5.21
N PHE A 228 -5.28 -4.11 4.67
CA PHE A 228 -4.37 -4.65 3.65
C PHE A 228 -3.07 -5.21 4.24
N SER A 229 -2.97 -5.36 5.56
CA SER A 229 -1.77 -5.87 6.21
C SER A 229 -1.95 -7.34 6.61
N PHE A 230 -1.18 -8.21 6.00
CA PHE A 230 -1.12 -9.62 6.39
C PHE A 230 -0.36 -9.86 7.72
N ASN A 231 0.25 -8.83 8.30
CA ASN A 231 0.87 -8.87 9.64
C ASN A 231 -0.08 -8.35 10.74
N SER A 232 -1.23 -7.78 10.38
CA SER A 232 -2.25 -7.31 11.31
C SER A 232 -3.39 -8.31 11.40
N PRO A 233 -3.88 -8.68 12.60
CA PRO A 233 -5.06 -9.52 12.76
C PRO A 233 -6.31 -8.95 12.05
N TYR A 234 -6.36 -7.64 11.84
CA TYR A 234 -7.45 -6.96 11.16
C TYR A 234 -7.52 -7.27 9.65
N GLY A 235 -6.37 -7.45 8.98
CA GLY A 235 -6.29 -7.69 7.54
C GLY A 235 -5.83 -9.09 7.16
N ALA A 236 -5.20 -9.81 8.07
CA ALA A 236 -4.69 -11.15 7.82
C ALA A 236 -5.82 -12.17 7.60
N CYS A 237 -5.58 -13.15 6.75
CA CYS A 237 -6.43 -14.32 6.65
C CYS A 237 -6.55 -15.00 8.01
N PRO A 238 -7.76 -15.23 8.54
CA PRO A 238 -7.96 -15.78 9.89
C PRO A 238 -7.46 -17.22 10.02
N GLU A 239 -7.43 -18.00 8.93
CA GLU A 239 -6.97 -19.38 8.94
C GLU A 239 -5.44 -19.49 9.08
N CYS A 240 -4.69 -18.79 8.23
CA CYS A 240 -3.22 -18.89 8.21
C CYS A 240 -2.51 -17.73 8.94
N ASN A 241 -3.25 -16.80 9.54
CA ASN A 241 -2.71 -15.61 10.22
C ASN A 241 -1.70 -14.84 9.36
N GLY A 242 -2.00 -14.66 8.07
CA GLY A 242 -1.18 -13.92 7.13
C GLY A 242 0.05 -14.67 6.60
N LEU A 243 0.16 -15.97 6.84
CA LEU A 243 1.26 -16.78 6.34
C LEU A 243 1.14 -17.09 4.84
N GLY A 244 -0.08 -17.33 4.37
CA GLY A 244 -0.39 -17.72 3.00
C GLY A 244 -0.20 -19.20 2.71
N THR A 245 0.36 -19.96 3.65
CA THR A 245 0.61 -21.42 3.55
C THR A 245 -0.02 -22.15 4.72
N LYS A 246 -0.22 -23.47 4.60
CA LYS A 246 -0.76 -24.31 5.69
C LYS A 246 0.18 -24.36 6.90
N HIS A 247 1.49 -24.35 6.66
CA HIS A 247 2.52 -24.46 7.68
C HIS A 247 3.58 -23.40 7.50
N PHE A 248 4.30 -23.05 8.57
CA PHE A 248 5.24 -21.91 8.62
C PHE A 248 6.36 -21.96 7.56
N PHE A 249 6.85 -23.14 7.20
CA PHE A 249 7.84 -23.33 6.11
C PHE A 249 7.30 -24.21 4.99
N GLY A 250 5.98 -24.42 4.93
CA GLY A 250 5.35 -25.24 3.91
C GLY A 250 5.24 -24.52 2.56
N SER A 251 5.13 -25.30 1.49
CA SER A 251 4.85 -24.84 0.14
C SER A 251 3.34 -24.83 -0.19
N ASP A 252 2.54 -25.64 0.53
CA ASP A 252 1.13 -25.78 0.27
C ASP A 252 0.37 -24.50 0.60
N PRO A 253 -0.40 -23.92 -0.34
CA PRO A 253 -1.17 -22.73 -0.09
C PRO A 253 -2.25 -22.96 0.98
N CYS A 254 -2.58 -21.93 1.72
CA CYS A 254 -3.69 -21.93 2.67
C CYS A 254 -5.00 -22.22 1.95
N PRO A 255 -5.86 -23.14 2.45
CA PRO A 255 -7.10 -23.53 1.78
C PRO A 255 -8.14 -22.42 1.71
N VAL A 256 -8.04 -21.40 2.57
CA VAL A 256 -9.00 -20.28 2.63
C VAL A 256 -8.54 -19.11 1.75
N CYS A 257 -7.32 -18.63 1.94
CA CYS A 257 -6.84 -17.45 1.20
C CYS A 257 -6.05 -17.81 -0.09
N HIS A 258 -5.83 -19.06 -0.37
CA HIS A 258 -5.12 -19.55 -1.58
C HIS A 258 -3.76 -18.85 -1.83
N GLY A 259 -3.07 -18.45 -0.76
CA GLY A 259 -1.78 -17.77 -0.84
C GLY A 259 -1.83 -16.24 -0.74
N SER A 260 -3.00 -15.61 -0.83
CA SER A 260 -3.16 -14.14 -0.77
C SER A 260 -2.75 -13.52 0.57
N ARG A 261 -2.74 -14.32 1.65
CA ARG A 261 -2.42 -13.92 3.05
C ARG A 261 -3.45 -13.00 3.71
N LEU A 262 -4.35 -12.41 2.94
CA LEU A 262 -5.33 -11.43 3.36
C LEU A 262 -6.71 -12.06 3.52
N ARG A 263 -7.55 -11.38 4.28
CA ARG A 263 -8.97 -11.70 4.38
C ARG A 263 -9.67 -11.29 3.07
N GLU A 264 -10.82 -11.91 2.81
CA GLU A 264 -11.53 -11.78 1.55
C GLU A 264 -11.98 -10.34 1.27
N GLU A 265 -12.39 -9.60 2.30
CA GLU A 265 -12.81 -8.21 2.16
C GLU A 265 -11.68 -7.32 1.61
N ALA A 266 -10.43 -7.56 2.00
CA ALA A 266 -9.29 -6.82 1.48
C ALA A 266 -9.08 -7.07 -0.03
N LEU A 267 -9.42 -8.27 -0.52
CA LEU A 267 -9.28 -8.65 -1.93
C LEU A 267 -10.36 -8.04 -2.83
N GLN A 268 -11.47 -7.61 -2.25
CA GLN A 268 -12.54 -6.95 -3.00
C GLN A 268 -12.38 -5.43 -3.10
N VAL A 269 -11.36 -4.85 -2.50
CA VAL A 269 -11.02 -3.44 -2.70
C VAL A 269 -10.09 -3.32 -3.90
N LYS A 270 -10.48 -2.55 -4.91
CA LYS A 270 -9.76 -2.45 -6.19
C LYS A 270 -9.33 -1.01 -6.49
N VAL A 271 -8.16 -0.87 -7.09
CA VAL A 271 -7.66 0.37 -7.71
C VAL A 271 -7.47 0.08 -9.19
N CYS A 272 -8.11 0.84 -10.06
CA CYS A 272 -8.12 0.59 -11.52
C CYS A 272 -8.42 -0.89 -11.87
N GLY A 273 -9.39 -1.49 -11.19
CA GLY A 273 -9.84 -2.86 -11.42
C GLY A 273 -8.99 -3.97 -10.82
N LYS A 274 -7.86 -3.66 -10.18
CA LYS A 274 -6.97 -4.65 -9.55
C LYS A 274 -6.95 -4.52 -8.02
N ASN A 275 -6.98 -5.65 -7.32
CA ASN A 275 -6.76 -5.68 -5.88
C ASN A 275 -5.26 -5.65 -5.55
N ILE A 276 -4.92 -5.46 -4.26
CA ILE A 276 -3.53 -5.32 -3.82
C ILE A 276 -2.67 -6.57 -4.09
N VAL A 277 -3.27 -7.77 -4.08
CA VAL A 277 -2.57 -9.02 -4.35
C VAL A 277 -2.29 -9.16 -5.85
N GLU A 278 -3.28 -8.88 -6.69
CA GLU A 278 -3.12 -8.86 -8.15
C GLU A 278 -2.06 -7.85 -8.58
N PHE A 279 -2.03 -6.67 -7.97
CA PHE A 279 -0.96 -5.69 -8.21
C PHE A 279 0.40 -6.21 -7.75
N SER A 280 0.48 -6.79 -6.55
CA SER A 280 1.75 -7.30 -6.00
C SER A 280 2.27 -8.52 -6.76
N SER A 281 1.42 -9.28 -7.47
CA SER A 281 1.85 -10.42 -8.30
C SER A 281 2.44 -10.02 -9.64
N MET A 282 2.29 -8.75 -10.05
CA MET A 282 2.91 -8.24 -11.27
C MET A 282 4.43 -8.24 -11.17
N VAL A 283 5.11 -8.43 -12.29
CA VAL A 283 6.53 -8.13 -12.39
C VAL A 283 6.75 -6.62 -12.33
N ILE A 284 7.92 -6.20 -11.84
CA ILE A 284 8.23 -4.79 -11.56
C ILE A 284 7.98 -3.89 -12.78
N GLY A 285 8.36 -4.36 -14.00
CA GLY A 285 8.13 -3.62 -15.22
C GLY A 285 6.64 -3.39 -15.52
N GLU A 286 5.81 -4.42 -15.35
CA GLU A 286 4.36 -4.32 -15.55
C GLU A 286 3.70 -3.45 -14.48
N ALA A 287 4.12 -3.58 -13.21
CA ALA A 287 3.62 -2.76 -12.11
C ALA A 287 3.87 -1.26 -12.36
N LYS A 288 5.07 -0.91 -12.87
CA LYS A 288 5.41 0.47 -13.26
C LYS A 288 4.53 0.97 -14.39
N ALA A 289 4.41 0.20 -15.47
CA ALA A 289 3.56 0.54 -16.62
C ALA A 289 2.09 0.70 -16.22
N PHE A 290 1.58 -0.16 -15.35
CA PHE A 290 0.22 -0.07 -14.83
C PHE A 290 -0.03 1.24 -14.07
N LEU A 291 0.90 1.66 -13.21
CA LEU A 291 0.76 2.93 -12.47
C LEU A 291 0.86 4.15 -13.39
N ASP A 292 1.73 4.12 -14.40
CA ASP A 292 1.91 5.22 -15.34
C ASP A 292 0.68 5.42 -16.24
N THR A 293 -0.07 4.34 -16.51
CA THR A 293 -1.27 4.34 -17.36
C THR A 293 -2.57 4.28 -16.56
N ALA A 294 -2.51 4.35 -15.22
CA ALA A 294 -3.67 4.24 -14.35
C ALA A 294 -4.73 5.30 -14.65
N ALA A 295 -5.94 4.86 -14.98
CA ALA A 295 -7.10 5.71 -15.25
C ALA A 295 -7.71 6.20 -13.93
N LEU A 296 -7.05 7.15 -13.27
CA LEU A 296 -7.54 7.82 -12.06
C LEU A 296 -8.23 9.13 -12.43
N ASP A 297 -9.32 9.44 -11.76
CA ASP A 297 -9.94 10.75 -11.85
C ASP A 297 -9.07 11.84 -11.17
N ASP A 298 -9.42 13.13 -11.37
CA ASP A 298 -8.62 14.24 -10.84
C ASP A 298 -8.57 14.26 -9.32
N ARG A 299 -9.65 13.86 -8.64
CA ARG A 299 -9.72 13.74 -7.17
C ARG A 299 -8.86 12.61 -6.66
N GLU A 300 -8.98 11.41 -7.25
CA GLU A 300 -8.16 10.26 -6.91
C GLU A 300 -6.68 10.55 -7.12
N ARG A 301 -6.34 11.19 -8.24
CA ARG A 301 -4.97 11.60 -8.58
C ARG A 301 -4.40 12.59 -7.58
N ALA A 302 -5.18 13.58 -7.16
CA ALA A 302 -4.77 14.55 -6.14
C ALA A 302 -4.55 13.89 -4.77
N ILE A 303 -5.46 13.00 -4.35
CA ILE A 303 -5.35 12.26 -3.07
C ILE A 303 -4.13 11.32 -3.05
N ALA A 304 -3.87 10.65 -4.17
CA ALA A 304 -2.83 9.63 -4.28
C ALA A 304 -1.46 10.17 -4.73
N ALA A 305 -1.34 11.45 -5.12
CA ALA A 305 -0.17 12.01 -5.78
C ALA A 305 1.17 11.69 -5.09
N VAL A 306 1.26 11.89 -3.77
CA VAL A 306 2.48 11.62 -2.98
C VAL A 306 2.79 10.14 -2.96
N VAL A 307 1.77 9.30 -2.73
CA VAL A 307 1.92 7.83 -2.62
C VAL A 307 2.32 7.24 -3.96
N LEU A 308 1.69 7.67 -5.06
CA LEU A 308 2.02 7.22 -6.42
C LEU A 308 3.46 7.60 -6.81
N LYS A 309 3.89 8.81 -6.46
CA LYS A 309 5.27 9.26 -6.68
C LYS A 309 6.26 8.37 -5.94
N GLU A 310 6.00 8.05 -4.67
CA GLU A 310 6.88 7.21 -3.85
C GLU A 310 6.96 5.77 -4.38
N ILE A 311 5.83 5.18 -4.77
CA ILE A 311 5.81 3.84 -5.39
C ILE A 311 6.55 3.90 -6.74
N GLY A 312 6.24 4.89 -7.58
CA GLY A 312 6.86 5.06 -8.90
C GLY A 312 8.38 5.19 -8.85
N ASN A 313 8.91 5.96 -7.89
CA ASN A 313 10.35 6.11 -7.69
C ASN A 313 11.00 4.78 -7.28
N ARG A 314 10.40 4.04 -6.32
CA ARG A 314 10.94 2.75 -5.87
C ARG A 314 10.93 1.70 -6.98
N LEU A 315 9.87 1.67 -7.79
CA LEU A 315 9.80 0.78 -8.95
C LEU A 315 10.87 1.16 -9.98
N ALA A 316 11.08 2.46 -10.23
CA ALA A 316 12.14 2.93 -11.14
C ALA A 316 13.52 2.49 -10.67
N PHE A 317 13.85 2.63 -9.38
CA PHE A 317 15.13 2.15 -8.84
C PHE A 317 15.31 0.64 -8.98
N LEU A 318 14.25 -0.15 -8.83
CA LEU A 318 14.31 -1.59 -9.07
C LEU A 318 14.56 -1.93 -10.54
N LEU A 319 14.02 -1.14 -11.46
CA LEU A 319 14.29 -1.27 -12.90
C LEU A 319 15.72 -0.87 -13.23
N ASP A 320 16.23 0.20 -12.61
CA ASP A 320 17.58 0.70 -12.83
C ASP A 320 18.67 -0.29 -12.39
N VAL A 321 18.38 -1.14 -11.38
CA VAL A 321 19.28 -2.22 -10.97
C VAL A 321 19.01 -3.55 -11.68
N GLY A 322 18.21 -3.57 -12.77
CA GLY A 322 17.99 -4.75 -13.62
C GLY A 322 17.12 -5.84 -12.99
N LEU A 323 16.09 -5.46 -12.21
CA LEU A 323 15.18 -6.40 -11.55
C LEU A 323 13.76 -6.38 -12.15
N ASP A 324 13.62 -5.98 -13.40
CA ASP A 324 12.35 -5.85 -14.13
C ASP A 324 11.52 -7.15 -14.18
N TYR A 325 12.19 -8.30 -14.18
CA TYR A 325 11.59 -9.63 -14.26
C TYR A 325 11.05 -10.20 -12.94
N LEU A 326 11.40 -9.60 -11.80
CA LEU A 326 10.92 -10.06 -10.50
C LEU A 326 9.50 -9.58 -10.22
N SER A 327 8.66 -10.46 -9.62
CA SER A 327 7.37 -10.03 -9.08
C SER A 327 7.52 -9.38 -7.70
N LEU A 328 6.65 -8.44 -7.39
CA LEU A 328 6.68 -7.72 -6.11
C LEU A 328 6.34 -8.64 -4.92
N ASP A 329 5.57 -9.69 -5.11
CA ASP A 329 5.22 -10.71 -4.11
C ASP A 329 6.29 -11.79 -3.94
N ARG A 330 7.36 -11.78 -4.76
CA ARG A 330 8.45 -12.76 -4.67
C ARG A 330 9.00 -12.82 -3.25
N ARG A 331 9.01 -14.00 -2.66
CA ARG A 331 9.48 -14.20 -1.28
C ARG A 331 10.98 -13.95 -1.17
N ALA A 332 11.40 -13.21 -0.14
CA ALA A 332 12.78 -12.83 0.07
C ALA A 332 13.74 -14.03 0.25
N ASN A 333 13.27 -15.12 0.85
CA ASN A 333 14.06 -16.34 1.04
C ASN A 333 14.28 -17.14 -0.25
N THR A 334 13.61 -16.81 -1.34
CA THR A 334 13.76 -17.45 -2.66
C THR A 334 14.65 -16.66 -3.62
N LEU A 335 15.13 -15.50 -3.19
CA LEU A 335 16.01 -14.65 -3.98
C LEU A 335 17.45 -15.20 -4.01
N SER A 336 18.13 -15.02 -5.12
CA SER A 336 19.58 -15.20 -5.21
C SER A 336 20.31 -14.14 -4.37
N GLY A 337 21.61 -14.38 -4.11
CA GLY A 337 22.44 -13.40 -3.40
C GLY A 337 22.46 -12.04 -4.09
N GLY A 338 22.72 -12.03 -5.41
CA GLY A 338 22.75 -10.81 -6.21
C GLY A 338 21.40 -10.08 -6.29
N GLU A 339 20.27 -10.80 -6.45
CA GLU A 339 18.93 -10.19 -6.40
C GLU A 339 18.66 -9.51 -5.06
N SER A 340 18.97 -10.19 -3.94
CA SER A 340 18.80 -9.64 -2.60
C SER A 340 19.65 -8.38 -2.38
N GLN A 341 20.88 -8.39 -2.86
CA GLN A 341 21.80 -7.26 -2.79
C GLN A 341 21.27 -6.04 -3.59
N ARG A 342 20.84 -6.26 -4.83
CA ARG A 342 20.28 -5.20 -5.67
C ARG A 342 18.98 -4.64 -5.13
N ILE A 343 18.09 -5.46 -4.56
CA ILE A 343 16.87 -4.99 -3.89
C ILE A 343 17.22 -4.06 -2.72
N ARG A 344 18.24 -4.40 -1.94
CA ARG A 344 18.70 -3.54 -0.83
C ARG A 344 19.30 -2.24 -1.34
N LEU A 345 20.11 -2.32 -2.40
CA LEU A 345 20.66 -1.11 -3.04
C LEU A 345 19.55 -0.19 -3.52
N ALA A 346 18.57 -0.72 -4.26
CA ALA A 346 17.41 0.05 -4.72
C ALA A 346 16.59 0.65 -3.56
N SER A 347 16.43 -0.10 -2.46
CA SER A 347 15.75 0.40 -1.25
C SER A 347 16.51 1.57 -0.59
N GLN A 348 17.85 1.50 -0.57
CA GLN A 348 18.69 2.58 -0.02
C GLN A 348 18.66 3.84 -0.89
N LEU A 349 18.66 3.70 -2.20
CA LEU A 349 18.46 4.81 -3.14
C LEU A 349 17.13 5.52 -2.90
N GLY A 350 16.07 4.74 -2.64
CA GLY A 350 14.75 5.27 -2.29
C GLY A 350 14.76 6.13 -1.01
N SER A 351 15.69 5.88 -0.08
CA SER A 351 15.82 6.65 1.17
C SER A 351 16.46 8.03 1.00
N ARG A 352 17.14 8.28 -0.15
CA ARG A 352 17.85 9.53 -0.47
C ARG A 352 18.77 10.03 0.66
N LEU A 353 19.43 9.12 1.35
CA LEU A 353 20.41 9.47 2.38
C LEU A 353 21.59 10.25 1.76
N VAL A 354 22.02 11.29 2.43
CA VAL A 354 23.16 12.14 2.06
C VAL A 354 24.23 12.02 3.13
N GLY A 355 25.50 11.98 2.73
CA GLY A 355 26.64 11.87 3.64
C GLY A 355 26.81 10.47 4.25
N ALA A 356 26.27 9.43 3.63
CA ALA A 356 26.44 8.05 4.04
C ALA A 356 27.67 7.41 3.36
N LEU A 357 28.23 6.36 4.00
CA LEU A 357 29.23 5.48 3.44
C LEU A 357 28.56 4.15 3.04
N TYR A 358 28.54 3.85 1.75
CA TYR A 358 28.08 2.56 1.22
C TYR A 358 29.25 1.65 0.95
N VAL A 359 29.16 0.41 1.41
CA VAL A 359 30.15 -0.65 1.13
C VAL A 359 29.42 -1.78 0.43
N LEU A 360 29.81 -2.05 -0.81
CA LEU A 360 29.24 -3.09 -1.68
C LEU A 360 30.28 -4.13 -2.00
N ASP A 361 29.88 -5.40 -1.97
CA ASP A 361 30.71 -6.55 -2.27
C ASP A 361 30.19 -7.21 -3.55
N GLU A 362 30.98 -7.14 -4.63
CA GLU A 362 30.69 -7.68 -5.97
C GLU A 362 29.26 -7.42 -6.48
N PRO A 363 28.78 -6.15 -6.54
CA PRO A 363 27.40 -5.86 -6.90
C PRO A 363 27.03 -6.22 -8.34
N THR A 364 28.02 -6.41 -9.24
CA THR A 364 27.82 -6.81 -10.64
C THR A 364 27.64 -8.31 -10.83
N ILE A 365 27.85 -9.10 -9.79
CA ILE A 365 27.81 -10.57 -9.91
C ILE A 365 26.48 -11.09 -10.45
N GLY A 366 26.55 -11.89 -11.52
CA GLY A 366 25.37 -12.49 -12.16
C GLY A 366 24.53 -11.50 -12.98
N LEU A 367 25.02 -10.29 -13.22
CA LEU A 367 24.40 -9.35 -14.17
C LEU A 367 24.80 -9.68 -15.62
N HIS A 368 23.88 -9.37 -16.51
CA HIS A 368 24.20 -9.28 -17.92
C HIS A 368 24.98 -7.95 -18.18
N PRO A 369 25.95 -7.89 -19.10
CA PRO A 369 26.70 -6.66 -19.39
C PRO A 369 25.84 -5.41 -19.57
N ARG A 370 24.70 -5.56 -20.24
CA ARG A 370 23.73 -4.45 -20.43
C ARG A 370 23.20 -3.87 -19.13
N ASP A 371 23.10 -4.68 -18.07
CA ASP A 371 22.56 -4.26 -16.78
C ASP A 371 23.66 -3.69 -15.89
N ASN A 372 24.97 -3.99 -16.17
CA ASN A 372 26.11 -3.37 -15.50
C ASN A 372 26.10 -1.84 -15.69
N ASP A 373 25.88 -1.37 -16.93
CA ASP A 373 25.82 0.07 -17.23
C ASP A 373 24.78 0.81 -16.37
N ARG A 374 23.63 0.18 -16.15
CA ARG A 374 22.56 0.74 -15.31
C ARG A 374 22.95 0.80 -13.84
N LEU A 375 23.56 -0.28 -13.34
CA LEU A 375 24.06 -0.33 -11.97
C LEU A 375 25.15 0.71 -11.74
N ILE A 376 26.14 0.82 -12.64
CA ILE A 376 27.21 1.81 -12.59
C ILE A 376 26.63 3.23 -12.55
N LYS A 377 25.69 3.53 -13.44
CA LYS A 377 25.01 4.83 -13.47
C LYS A 377 24.32 5.12 -12.12
N THR A 378 23.64 4.14 -11.56
CA THR A 378 22.97 4.23 -10.26
C THR A 378 23.94 4.52 -9.13
N LEU A 379 25.12 3.87 -9.11
CA LEU A 379 26.19 4.12 -8.15
C LEU A 379 26.76 5.54 -8.28
N ILE A 380 26.97 6.00 -9.51
CA ILE A 380 27.42 7.36 -9.79
C ILE A 380 26.39 8.39 -9.29
N GLU A 381 25.09 8.17 -9.54
CA GLU A 381 24.03 9.05 -9.04
C GLU A 381 24.02 9.10 -7.49
N LEU A 382 24.19 7.95 -6.83
CA LEU A 382 24.28 7.86 -5.38
C LEU A 382 25.49 8.63 -4.84
N ARG A 383 26.65 8.53 -5.50
CA ARG A 383 27.86 9.31 -5.19
C ARG A 383 27.59 10.81 -5.33
N ASN A 384 26.96 11.22 -6.43
CA ASN A 384 26.70 12.63 -6.73
C ASN A 384 25.72 13.29 -5.76
N LEU A 385 24.92 12.49 -5.02
CA LEU A 385 24.11 12.97 -3.90
C LEU A 385 24.95 13.35 -2.65
N GLY A 386 26.28 13.19 -2.70
CA GLY A 386 27.18 13.52 -1.59
C GLY A 386 27.49 12.32 -0.67
N ASN A 387 27.40 11.11 -1.19
CA ASN A 387 27.76 9.90 -0.48
C ASN A 387 29.17 9.41 -0.85
N THR A 388 29.75 8.60 0.01
CA THR A 388 30.99 7.86 -0.27
C THR A 388 30.61 6.42 -0.59
N ILE A 389 31.14 5.87 -1.69
CA ILE A 389 30.85 4.49 -2.12
C ILE A 389 32.16 3.72 -2.21
N ILE A 390 32.26 2.61 -1.48
CA ILE A 390 33.34 1.66 -1.59
C ILE A 390 32.77 0.41 -2.24
N VAL A 391 33.36 0.00 -3.36
CA VAL A 391 32.95 -1.20 -4.09
C VAL A 391 34.13 -2.16 -4.16
N VAL A 392 33.91 -3.40 -3.76
CA VAL A 392 34.85 -4.50 -4.02
C VAL A 392 34.38 -5.13 -5.32
N GLU A 393 35.19 -5.03 -6.38
CA GLU A 393 34.79 -5.45 -7.73
C GLU A 393 35.95 -6.03 -8.55
N HIS A 394 35.55 -6.81 -9.56
CA HIS A 394 36.44 -7.41 -10.54
C HIS A 394 36.02 -7.08 -11.99
N ASP A 395 34.90 -6.38 -12.13
CA ASP A 395 34.36 -5.96 -13.42
C ASP A 395 35.10 -4.72 -13.93
N GLU A 396 35.59 -4.79 -15.16
CA GLU A 396 36.42 -3.75 -15.79
C GLU A 396 35.69 -2.43 -15.92
N ASP A 397 34.41 -2.46 -16.35
CA ASP A 397 33.60 -1.25 -16.58
C ASP A 397 33.34 -0.51 -15.24
N THR A 398 33.11 -1.27 -14.17
CA THR A 398 32.94 -0.71 -12.82
C THR A 398 34.22 -0.09 -12.30
N ILE A 399 35.37 -0.74 -12.54
CA ILE A 399 36.68 -0.19 -12.15
C ILE A 399 36.96 1.12 -12.92
N PHE A 400 36.71 1.17 -14.23
CA PHE A 400 36.90 2.39 -15.02
C PHE A 400 35.95 3.53 -14.61
N ALA A 401 34.80 3.22 -14.03
CA ALA A 401 33.86 4.22 -13.53
C ALA A 401 34.22 4.79 -12.14
N SER A 402 35.26 4.23 -11.49
CA SER A 402 35.68 4.67 -10.16
C SER A 402 36.57 5.93 -10.22
N ASP A 403 36.47 6.76 -9.17
CA ASP A 403 37.33 7.94 -9.02
C ASP A 403 38.71 7.53 -8.45
N TYR A 404 38.72 6.56 -7.55
CA TYR A 404 39.90 6.13 -6.78
C TYR A 404 39.97 4.63 -6.69
N ILE A 405 41.16 4.04 -6.84
CA ILE A 405 41.37 2.59 -6.74
C ILE A 405 42.32 2.28 -5.58
N VAL A 406 42.06 1.15 -4.93
CA VAL A 406 42.95 0.52 -3.97
C VAL A 406 43.12 -0.94 -4.40
N ASP A 407 44.32 -1.27 -4.95
CA ASP A 407 44.65 -2.65 -5.38
C ASP A 407 45.30 -3.39 -4.22
N ILE A 408 44.71 -4.52 -3.86
CA ILE A 408 45.11 -5.34 -2.71
C ILE A 408 45.55 -6.73 -3.20
N GLY A 409 46.80 -7.13 -2.88
CA GLY A 409 47.35 -8.43 -3.29
C GLY A 409 48.78 -8.59 -2.83
N PRO A 410 49.62 -9.50 -3.47
CA PRO A 410 49.22 -10.48 -4.49
C PRO A 410 48.67 -11.82 -3.95
N LYS A 411 48.58 -12.06 -2.69
CA LYS A 411 48.10 -13.32 -2.10
C LYS A 411 46.79 -13.09 -1.33
N ALA A 412 46.30 -14.13 -0.68
CA ALA A 412 45.05 -14.06 0.09
C ALA A 412 45.27 -14.59 1.53
N GLY A 413 44.31 -14.26 2.43
CA GLY A 413 44.37 -14.69 3.84
C GLY A 413 45.55 -14.14 4.62
N VAL A 414 46.18 -14.98 5.44
CA VAL A 414 47.26 -14.56 6.34
C VAL A 414 48.55 -14.12 5.58
N HIS A 415 48.65 -14.46 4.30
CA HIS A 415 49.83 -14.16 3.44
C HIS A 415 49.51 -13.12 2.35
N GLY A 416 48.40 -12.40 2.46
CA GLY A 416 47.94 -11.40 1.49
C GLY A 416 47.37 -10.18 2.17
N GLY A 417 46.74 -9.30 1.38
CA GLY A 417 46.12 -8.10 1.88
C GLY A 417 47.05 -6.89 1.99
N GLU A 418 48.19 -6.93 1.29
CA GLU A 418 49.05 -5.73 1.14
C GLU A 418 48.42 -4.77 0.12
N VAL A 419 48.46 -3.48 0.41
CA VAL A 419 48.10 -2.43 -0.57
C VAL A 419 49.27 -2.33 -1.56
N ILE A 420 49.02 -2.79 -2.80
CA ILE A 420 50.04 -2.75 -3.86
C ILE A 420 50.13 -1.34 -4.44
N VAL A 421 48.96 -0.73 -4.70
CA VAL A 421 48.85 0.65 -5.19
C VAL A 421 47.52 1.23 -4.74
N SER A 422 47.54 2.56 -4.51
CA SER A 422 46.32 3.33 -4.26
C SER A 422 46.48 4.74 -4.83
N GLY A 423 45.40 5.28 -5.42
CA GLY A 423 45.42 6.63 -6.01
C GLY A 423 44.21 6.88 -6.89
N PHE A 424 44.13 8.11 -7.41
CA PHE A 424 43.13 8.44 -8.41
C PHE A 424 43.38 7.62 -9.68
N LEU A 425 42.33 7.03 -10.23
CA LEU A 425 42.45 6.11 -11.34
C LEU A 425 43.11 6.77 -12.58
N GLU A 426 42.72 8.00 -12.91
CA GLU A 426 43.29 8.76 -14.05
C GLU A 426 44.82 8.93 -13.90
N ASP A 427 45.27 9.28 -12.68
CA ASP A 427 46.70 9.45 -12.40
C ASP A 427 47.44 8.13 -12.52
N LEU A 428 46.87 7.05 -11.98
CA LEU A 428 47.46 5.72 -12.02
C LEU A 428 47.50 5.13 -13.42
N LEU A 429 46.52 5.40 -14.27
CA LEU A 429 46.52 4.95 -15.68
C LEU A 429 47.59 5.65 -16.52
N THR A 430 47.96 6.89 -16.19
CA THR A 430 48.93 7.70 -16.93
C THR A 430 50.36 7.64 -16.37
N ALA A 431 50.52 7.26 -15.10
CA ALA A 431 51.82 7.21 -14.40
C ALA A 431 52.76 6.17 -15.01
N LYS A 432 54.00 6.57 -15.32
CA LYS A 432 55.03 5.69 -15.90
C LYS A 432 55.91 4.98 -14.88
N GLU A 433 55.89 5.44 -13.61
CA GLU A 433 56.75 4.90 -12.56
C GLU A 433 55.95 4.26 -11.40
N ASN A 434 56.51 3.23 -10.79
CA ASN A 434 56.02 2.52 -9.59
C ASN A 434 54.78 1.61 -9.70
N VAL A 435 54.23 1.37 -10.87
CA VAL A 435 53.03 0.54 -11.07
C VAL A 435 53.34 -0.91 -11.49
N SER A 436 54.62 -1.25 -11.64
CA SER A 436 55.12 -2.52 -12.12
C SER A 436 54.73 -3.75 -11.27
N LYS A 437 54.12 -3.58 -10.11
CA LYS A 437 53.66 -4.65 -9.21
C LYS A 437 52.16 -4.93 -9.27
N SER A 438 51.35 -4.02 -9.82
CA SER A 438 49.89 -4.20 -9.92
C SER A 438 49.55 -4.93 -11.22
N LEU A 439 49.06 -6.15 -11.11
CA LEU A 439 48.54 -6.91 -12.25
C LEU A 439 47.26 -6.25 -12.77
N THR A 440 46.40 -5.77 -11.88
CA THR A 440 45.15 -5.07 -12.22
C THR A 440 45.43 -3.91 -13.16
N LEU A 441 46.34 -3.01 -12.79
CA LEU A 441 46.70 -1.86 -13.63
C LEU A 441 47.40 -2.24 -14.94
N SER A 442 48.15 -3.31 -14.94
CA SER A 442 48.80 -3.84 -16.18
C SER A 442 47.74 -4.25 -17.21
N TYR A 443 46.65 -4.89 -16.79
CA TYR A 443 45.52 -5.22 -17.66
C TYR A 443 44.71 -3.99 -18.07
N LEU A 444 44.37 -3.10 -17.14
CA LEU A 444 43.62 -1.88 -17.43
C LEU A 444 44.32 -0.94 -18.40
N ARG A 445 45.67 -0.95 -18.43
CA ARG A 445 46.51 -0.21 -19.37
C ARG A 445 46.71 -0.92 -20.70
N GLY A 446 46.25 -2.15 -20.84
CA GLY A 446 46.51 -2.98 -22.02
C GLY A 446 47.96 -3.44 -22.17
N GLU A 447 48.79 -3.32 -21.09
CA GLU A 447 50.18 -3.83 -21.08
C GLU A 447 50.23 -5.36 -21.01
N SER A 448 49.18 -5.95 -20.41
CA SER A 448 48.97 -7.40 -20.34
C SER A 448 47.63 -7.73 -21.00
N VAL A 449 47.57 -8.79 -21.77
CA VAL A 449 46.36 -9.27 -22.45
C VAL A 449 46.21 -10.77 -22.21
N ILE A 450 45.00 -11.23 -21.92
CA ILE A 450 44.70 -12.67 -21.93
C ILE A 450 44.48 -13.08 -23.39
N PRO A 451 45.36 -13.94 -23.94
CA PRO A 451 45.18 -14.34 -25.34
C PRO A 451 43.93 -15.20 -25.46
N ILE A 452 43.06 -14.82 -26.42
CA ILE A 452 41.94 -15.68 -26.83
C ILE A 452 42.52 -16.85 -27.60
N PRO A 453 42.24 -18.11 -27.20
CA PRO A 453 42.79 -19.30 -27.86
C PRO A 453 42.29 -19.47 -29.31
#